data_57bdef113fd76431209666b1e6e3ed9b
#
_entry.id   57bdef113fd76431209666b1e6e3ed9b
#
_cell.length_a   1.000
_cell.length_b   1.000
_cell.length_c   1.000
_cell.angle_alpha   90.00
_cell.angle_beta   90.00
_cell.angle_gamma   90.00
#
_symmetry.space_group_name_H-M   'P 1'
#
loop_
_entity.id
_entity.type
_entity.pdbx_description
1 polymer ?
#
loop_
_entity_poly.entity_id
_entity_poly.type
_entity_poly.pdbx_seq_one_letter_code
_entity_poly.pdbx_strand_id
1 'polypeptide(L)'
;LAVAPSAASRTLTHRRTHLISANWKLAVENYNECYHCPNVHKSFTKGVVSPGSYRIAGRGQAIRHSAEAPASTGYSLAEGGQAYESFYVFPVSSIQCYPGEVLNTFRWVPLAVDRTLLIREWWFDGDTPTAEQDEIIDLDWRTTVSEDFSIMDSVQRGLRSRGYVPGPLIQRPDGVATVHSEDAVPHLHDLVRAALGR
;
A
#
# COMPACT_ATOMS: atom_id res chain seq x y z
N LEU A 1 -12.61 14.16 -1.90
CA LEU A 1 -11.77 13.13 -1.28
C LEU A 1 -11.19 13.70 0.01
N ALA A 2 -11.86 13.45 1.15
CA ALA A 2 -11.28 13.76 2.44
C ALA A 2 -10.49 12.54 2.89
N VAL A 3 -9.19 12.49 2.60
CA VAL A 3 -8.30 11.41 3.06
C VAL A 3 -8.09 11.56 4.57
N ALA A 4 -7.89 12.78 5.03
CA ALA A 4 -7.91 13.17 6.43
C ALA A 4 -8.32 14.66 6.51
N PRO A 5 -9.20 15.06 7.42
CA PRO A 5 -9.58 16.47 7.55
C PRO A 5 -8.39 17.40 7.82
N SER A 6 -7.37 16.90 8.53
CA SER A 6 -6.15 17.63 8.90
C SER A 6 -5.02 17.59 7.86
N ALA A 7 -5.20 16.90 6.72
CA ALA A 7 -4.11 16.69 5.76
C ALA A 7 -3.46 18.00 5.25
N ALA A 8 -4.23 19.09 5.16
CA ALA A 8 -3.75 20.37 4.65
C ALA A 8 -2.78 21.11 5.60
N SER A 9 -2.78 20.76 6.89
CA SER A 9 -1.90 21.36 7.90
C SER A 9 -0.65 20.53 8.19
N ARG A 10 -0.54 19.33 7.61
CA ARG A 10 0.55 18.41 7.86
C ARG A 10 1.82 18.80 7.10
N THR A 11 2.95 18.62 7.74
CA THR A 11 4.28 18.79 7.16
C THR A 11 4.96 17.44 6.96
N LEU A 12 5.89 17.37 6.00
CA LEU A 12 6.74 16.18 5.85
C LEU A 12 7.69 16.10 7.03
N THR A 13 7.43 15.17 7.94
CA THR A 13 8.15 15.05 9.20
C THR A 13 9.24 13.98 9.14
N HIS A 14 9.00 12.89 8.40
CA HIS A 14 9.98 11.80 8.25
C HIS A 14 9.93 11.17 6.86
N ARG A 15 11.09 10.71 6.38
CA ARG A 15 11.24 10.01 5.09
C ARG A 15 12.20 8.84 5.22
N ARG A 16 11.81 7.71 4.62
CA ARG A 16 12.69 6.56 4.39
C ARG A 16 12.69 6.16 2.92
N THR A 17 13.79 5.59 2.48
CA THR A 17 13.93 5.08 1.13
C THR A 17 14.47 3.66 1.14
N HIS A 18 14.09 2.88 0.12
CA HIS A 18 14.61 1.54 -0.09
C HIS A 18 14.74 1.24 -1.59
N LEU A 19 15.81 0.54 -1.96
CA LEU A 19 16.00 0.08 -3.33
C LEU A 19 15.42 -1.34 -3.47
N ILE A 20 14.28 -1.43 -4.13
CA ILE A 20 13.60 -2.70 -4.42
C ILE A 20 14.24 -3.31 -5.67
N SER A 21 14.65 -4.59 -5.60
CA SER A 21 15.20 -5.35 -6.74
C SER A 21 14.08 -5.92 -7.64
N ALA A 22 13.10 -5.08 -7.97
CA ALA A 22 11.97 -5.45 -8.80
C ALA A 22 11.51 -4.30 -9.70
N ASN A 23 10.77 -4.66 -10.75
CA ASN A 23 10.08 -3.70 -11.61
C ASN A 23 9.01 -2.90 -10.83
N TRP A 24 8.87 -1.62 -11.13
CA TRP A 24 7.88 -0.77 -10.46
C TRP A 24 6.44 -1.28 -10.61
N LYS A 25 6.09 -1.92 -11.75
CA LYS A 25 4.75 -2.49 -11.94
C LYS A 25 4.46 -3.61 -10.96
N LEU A 26 5.47 -4.46 -10.70
CA LEU A 26 5.35 -5.51 -9.70
C LEU A 26 5.14 -4.93 -8.30
N ALA A 27 5.87 -3.87 -7.94
CA ALA A 27 5.70 -3.20 -6.66
C ALA A 27 4.32 -2.56 -6.48
N VAL A 28 3.78 -1.94 -7.54
CA VAL A 28 2.43 -1.35 -7.48
C VAL A 28 1.32 -2.39 -7.61
N GLU A 29 1.55 -3.54 -8.25
CA GLU A 29 0.63 -4.69 -8.20
C GLU A 29 0.53 -5.23 -6.78
N ASN A 30 1.67 -5.50 -6.14
CA ASN A 30 1.73 -5.95 -4.73
C ASN A 30 1.00 -4.98 -3.79
N TYR A 31 1.10 -3.68 -4.04
CA TYR A 31 0.39 -2.66 -3.25
C TYR A 31 -1.13 -2.67 -3.49
N ASN A 32 -1.57 -2.92 -4.72
CA ASN A 32 -2.99 -2.79 -5.12
C ASN A 32 -3.80 -4.08 -4.94
N GLU A 33 -3.20 -5.17 -4.52
CA GLU A 33 -3.88 -6.35 -4.02
C GLU A 33 -3.53 -6.56 -2.54
N CYS A 34 -4.43 -7.08 -1.76
CA CYS A 34 -4.16 -7.43 -0.36
C CYS A 34 -4.34 -8.94 -0.13
N TYR A 35 -4.29 -9.73 -1.21
CA TYR A 35 -4.41 -11.18 -1.16
C TYR A 35 -3.30 -11.83 -0.33
N HIS A 36 -2.09 -11.24 -0.37
CA HIS A 36 -0.96 -11.65 0.46
C HIS A 36 -1.06 -11.17 1.91
N CYS A 37 -1.79 -10.06 2.19
CA CYS A 37 -1.79 -9.39 3.49
C CYS A 37 -2.10 -10.32 4.68
N PRO A 38 -3.10 -11.19 4.65
CA PRO A 38 -3.39 -12.07 5.78
C PRO A 38 -2.25 -13.03 6.13
N ASN A 39 -1.39 -13.34 5.18
CA ASN A 39 -0.27 -14.26 5.34
C ASN A 39 1.03 -13.54 5.71
N VAL A 40 1.28 -12.38 5.13
CA VAL A 40 2.53 -11.61 5.25
C VAL A 40 2.43 -10.56 6.33
N HIS A 41 1.42 -9.70 6.28
CA HIS A 41 1.30 -8.51 7.13
C HIS A 41 0.44 -8.78 8.37
N LYS A 42 0.93 -9.63 9.28
CA LYS A 42 0.18 -9.99 10.49
C LYS A 42 -0.15 -8.77 11.38
N SER A 43 0.78 -7.83 11.48
CA SER A 43 0.59 -6.61 12.27
C SER A 43 -0.41 -5.67 11.61
N PHE A 44 -0.35 -5.51 10.28
CA PHE A 44 -1.30 -4.69 9.52
C PHE A 44 -2.74 -5.25 9.64
N THR A 45 -2.91 -6.54 9.43
CA THR A 45 -4.23 -7.20 9.46
C THR A 45 -4.83 -7.34 10.87
N LYS A 46 -4.03 -7.13 11.92
CA LYS A 46 -4.50 -7.14 13.31
C LYS A 46 -4.58 -5.74 13.92
N GLY A 47 -3.75 -4.80 13.46
CA GLY A 47 -3.55 -3.52 14.10
C GLY A 47 -3.96 -2.29 13.28
N VAL A 48 -4.18 -2.43 11.96
CA VAL A 48 -4.55 -1.31 11.09
C VAL A 48 -5.93 -1.50 10.49
N VAL A 49 -6.24 -2.72 10.01
CA VAL A 49 -7.48 -2.99 9.30
C VAL A 49 -8.22 -4.19 9.89
N SER A 50 -9.54 -4.15 9.83
CA SER A 50 -10.41 -5.31 10.04
C SER A 50 -10.57 -6.04 8.69
N PRO A 51 -9.95 -7.21 8.47
CA PRO A 51 -9.89 -7.82 7.13
C PRO A 51 -11.25 -8.09 6.50
N GLY A 52 -12.28 -8.39 7.29
CA GLY A 52 -13.64 -8.62 6.80
C GLY A 52 -14.31 -7.38 6.20
N SER A 53 -13.87 -6.17 6.59
CA SER A 53 -14.38 -4.90 6.08
C SER A 53 -13.55 -4.35 4.93
N TYR A 54 -12.39 -4.96 4.61
CA TYR A 54 -11.48 -4.45 3.58
C TYR A 54 -12.12 -4.47 2.20
N ARG A 55 -12.07 -3.33 1.53
CA ARG A 55 -12.62 -3.14 0.18
C ARG A 55 -11.63 -2.41 -0.71
N ILE A 56 -11.60 -2.81 -1.98
CA ILE A 56 -10.78 -2.18 -3.00
C ILE A 56 -11.69 -1.78 -4.17
N ALA A 57 -11.50 -0.58 -4.71
CA ALA A 57 -12.28 -0.10 -5.84
C ALA A 57 -11.44 0.77 -6.78
N GLY A 58 -11.36 0.37 -8.06
CA GLY A 58 -10.73 1.17 -9.11
C GLY A 58 -11.69 2.21 -9.70
N ARG A 59 -11.24 3.45 -9.88
CA ARG A 59 -11.99 4.50 -10.58
C ARG A 59 -11.06 5.48 -11.28
N GLY A 60 -11.16 5.56 -12.61
CA GLY A 60 -10.27 6.42 -13.39
C GLY A 60 -8.81 6.03 -13.16
N GLN A 61 -7.97 6.98 -12.82
CA GLN A 61 -6.54 6.75 -12.56
C GLN A 61 -6.23 6.42 -11.09
N ALA A 62 -7.23 6.11 -10.29
CA ALA A 62 -7.04 5.82 -8.87
C ALA A 62 -7.64 4.45 -8.47
N ILE A 63 -7.00 3.82 -7.48
CA ILE A 63 -7.52 2.66 -6.78
C ILE A 63 -7.64 3.03 -5.30
N ARG A 64 -8.85 2.93 -4.75
CA ARG A 64 -9.13 3.18 -3.35
C ARG A 64 -9.15 1.88 -2.58
N HIS A 65 -8.48 1.87 -1.44
CA HIS A 65 -8.57 0.84 -0.43
C HIS A 65 -9.22 1.45 0.81
N SER A 66 -10.12 0.73 1.43
CA SER A 66 -10.77 1.16 2.67
C SER A 66 -11.05 -0.02 3.58
N ALA A 67 -10.97 0.20 4.88
CA ALA A 67 -11.34 -0.78 5.89
C ALA A 67 -11.73 -0.09 7.19
N GLU A 68 -12.50 -0.77 8.02
CA GLU A 68 -12.71 -0.37 9.39
C GLU A 68 -11.45 -0.64 10.21
N ALA A 69 -11.18 0.23 11.18
CA ALA A 69 -10.13 0.00 12.15
C ALA A 69 -10.52 -1.15 13.10
N PRO A 70 -9.57 -1.95 13.60
CA PRO A 70 -9.84 -2.86 14.71
C PRO A 70 -10.11 -2.08 16.01
N ALA A 71 -10.70 -2.76 16.99
CA ALA A 71 -11.03 -2.14 18.28
C ALA A 71 -9.81 -1.59 19.04
N SER A 72 -8.62 -2.14 18.77
CA SER A 72 -7.35 -1.65 19.29
C SER A 72 -6.29 -1.68 18.19
N THR A 73 -5.44 -0.67 18.13
CA THR A 73 -4.40 -0.57 17.12
C THR A 73 -3.12 0.01 17.72
N GLY A 74 -1.97 -0.56 17.35
CA GLY A 74 -0.65 -0.03 17.66
C GLY A 74 -0.17 1.05 16.66
N TYR A 75 -0.98 1.36 15.65
CA TYR A 75 -0.67 2.32 14.60
C TYR A 75 -1.43 3.65 14.77
N SER A 76 -2.12 3.85 15.88
CA SER A 76 -2.95 5.03 16.12
C SER A 76 -2.31 5.95 17.14
N LEU A 77 -2.33 7.26 16.87
CA LEU A 77 -1.93 8.32 17.80
C LEU A 77 -3.12 8.86 18.63
N ALA A 78 -4.34 8.47 18.31
CA ALA A 78 -5.56 8.93 18.96
C ALA A 78 -6.45 7.75 19.34
N GLU A 79 -7.15 7.88 20.47
CA GLU A 79 -8.21 6.95 20.83
C GLU A 79 -9.40 7.10 19.86
N GLY A 80 -9.94 5.97 19.43
CA GLY A 80 -11.15 5.92 18.61
C GLY A 80 -10.89 5.68 17.13
N GLY A 81 -11.53 4.63 16.65
CA GLY A 81 -11.33 4.06 15.34
C GLY A 81 -11.77 4.97 14.22
N GLN A 82 -10.82 5.59 13.57
CA GLN A 82 -11.03 6.08 12.22
C GLN A 82 -10.75 4.94 11.25
N ALA A 83 -11.42 4.97 10.10
CA ALA A 83 -11.23 3.98 9.08
C ALA A 83 -9.83 4.10 8.44
N TYR A 84 -9.30 2.97 7.98
CA TYR A 84 -8.17 2.95 7.05
C TYR A 84 -8.64 3.42 5.68
N GLU A 85 -7.95 4.37 5.10
CA GLU A 85 -8.17 4.85 3.74
C GLU A 85 -6.83 4.94 3.01
N SER A 86 -6.80 4.43 1.79
CA SER A 86 -5.64 4.57 0.92
C SER A 86 -6.08 4.81 -0.52
N PHE A 87 -5.35 5.65 -1.22
CA PHE A 87 -5.55 5.94 -2.63
C PHE A 87 -4.22 5.73 -3.37
N TYR A 88 -4.16 4.68 -4.16
CA TYR A 88 -3.14 4.60 -5.18
C TYR A 88 -3.55 5.53 -6.33
N VAL A 89 -2.60 6.30 -6.83
CA VAL A 89 -2.76 7.21 -7.97
C VAL A 89 -1.74 6.81 -9.04
N PHE A 90 -2.26 6.33 -10.16
CA PHE A 90 -1.43 5.90 -11.29
C PHE A 90 -0.52 7.05 -11.76
N PRO A 91 0.75 6.80 -12.10
CA PRO A 91 1.38 5.48 -12.20
C PRO A 91 2.12 5.01 -10.94
N VAL A 92 2.56 5.87 -10.03
CA VAL A 92 3.61 5.50 -9.05
C VAL A 92 3.46 6.13 -7.67
N SER A 93 2.27 6.57 -7.30
CA SER A 93 2.07 7.26 -6.03
C SER A 93 0.91 6.69 -5.24
N SER A 94 0.98 6.79 -3.92
CA SER A 94 -0.18 6.59 -3.07
C SER A 94 -0.17 7.56 -1.88
N ILE A 95 -1.35 7.78 -1.34
CA ILE A 95 -1.58 8.49 -0.08
C ILE A 95 -2.45 7.61 0.81
N GLN A 96 -2.07 7.47 2.07
CA GLN A 96 -2.75 6.62 3.03
C GLN A 96 -3.03 7.40 4.31
N CYS A 97 -4.16 7.10 4.92
CA CYS A 97 -4.48 7.49 6.28
C CYS A 97 -4.76 6.24 7.11
N TYR A 98 -3.93 5.98 8.10
CA TYR A 98 -4.15 4.92 9.08
C TYR A 98 -5.10 5.41 10.18
N PRO A 99 -5.71 4.49 10.93
CA PRO A 99 -6.46 4.87 12.12
C PRO A 99 -5.64 5.79 13.02
N GLY A 100 -6.31 6.82 13.60
CA GLY A 100 -5.62 7.85 14.40
C GLY A 100 -4.92 8.92 13.57
N GLU A 101 -5.32 9.10 12.31
CA GLU A 101 -4.84 10.17 11.42
C GLU A 101 -3.33 10.12 11.09
N VAL A 102 -2.75 8.92 11.08
CA VAL A 102 -1.35 8.73 10.64
C VAL A 102 -1.29 8.81 9.12
N LEU A 103 -0.99 10.00 8.62
CA LEU A 103 -0.89 10.26 7.17
C LEU A 103 0.49 9.86 6.65
N ASN A 104 0.48 9.08 5.58
CA ASN A 104 1.71 8.66 4.92
C ASN A 104 1.54 8.51 3.40
N THR A 105 2.66 8.54 2.69
CA THR A 105 2.68 8.40 1.23
C THR A 105 3.72 7.39 0.77
N PHE A 106 3.45 6.74 -0.35
CA PHE A 106 4.44 6.00 -1.12
C PHE A 106 4.68 6.68 -2.46
N ARG A 107 5.92 6.57 -2.91
CA ARG A 107 6.28 6.83 -4.30
C ARG A 107 7.27 5.78 -4.79
N TRP A 108 6.93 5.14 -5.90
CA TRP A 108 7.76 4.12 -6.56
C TRP A 108 8.44 4.74 -7.78
N VAL A 109 9.73 5.06 -7.67
CA VAL A 109 10.49 5.71 -8.75
C VAL A 109 11.18 4.63 -9.58
N PRO A 110 10.78 4.40 -10.85
CA PRO A 110 11.46 3.44 -11.72
C PRO A 110 12.90 3.89 -12.00
N LEU A 111 13.87 3.04 -11.69
CA LEU A 111 15.30 3.29 -11.99
C LEU A 111 15.80 2.43 -13.15
N ALA A 112 15.30 1.20 -13.25
CA ALA A 112 15.62 0.25 -14.31
C ALA A 112 14.47 -0.75 -14.47
N VAL A 113 14.60 -1.65 -15.45
CA VAL A 113 13.58 -2.69 -15.71
C VAL A 113 13.33 -3.60 -14.49
N ASP A 114 14.27 -3.70 -13.59
CA ASP A 114 14.25 -4.56 -12.40
C ASP A 114 14.70 -3.83 -11.12
N ARG A 115 14.65 -2.51 -11.11
CA ARG A 115 14.99 -1.70 -9.94
C ARG A 115 14.05 -0.53 -9.80
N THR A 116 13.53 -0.39 -8.57
CA THR A 116 12.61 0.68 -8.18
C THR A 116 13.08 1.28 -6.86
N LEU A 117 13.19 2.61 -6.81
CA LEU A 117 13.39 3.31 -5.54
C LEU A 117 12.03 3.54 -4.90
N LEU A 118 11.82 2.95 -3.75
CA LEU A 118 10.69 3.26 -2.87
C LEU A 118 11.03 4.48 -2.03
N ILE A 119 10.14 5.44 -1.99
CA ILE A 119 10.15 6.57 -1.07
C ILE A 119 8.89 6.48 -0.23
N ARG A 120 9.07 6.33 1.09
CA ARG A 120 8.00 6.33 2.09
C ARG A 120 8.12 7.60 2.91
N GLU A 121 7.03 8.34 3.06
CA GLU A 121 6.99 9.60 3.78
C GLU A 121 5.86 9.59 4.81
N TRP A 122 6.11 10.15 6.00
CA TRP A 122 5.11 10.34 7.06
C TRP A 122 4.94 11.84 7.31
N TRP A 123 3.70 12.22 7.48
CA TRP A 123 3.25 13.60 7.55
C TRP A 123 2.50 13.82 8.87
N PHE A 124 3.08 14.62 9.74
CA PHE A 124 2.50 14.96 11.04
C PHE A 124 2.45 16.47 11.23
N ASP A 125 1.91 16.92 12.36
CA ASP A 125 2.03 18.30 12.78
C ASP A 125 3.44 18.53 13.35
N GLY A 126 4.10 19.60 12.91
CA GLY A 126 5.48 19.93 13.31
C GLY A 126 6.56 19.38 12.36
N ASP A 127 7.80 19.80 12.57
CA ASP A 127 8.91 19.57 11.66
C ASP A 127 9.72 18.31 11.99
N THR A 128 9.56 17.78 13.21
CA THR A 128 10.25 16.56 13.68
C THR A 128 9.24 15.64 14.37
N PRO A 129 9.40 14.31 14.24
CA PRO A 129 8.51 13.37 14.90
C PRO A 129 8.65 13.45 16.43
N THR A 130 7.55 13.24 17.14
CA THR A 130 7.60 12.89 18.57
C THR A 130 8.09 11.46 18.77
N ALA A 131 8.46 11.09 19.99
CA ALA A 131 8.87 9.71 20.30
C ALA A 131 7.78 8.68 19.95
N GLU A 132 6.51 9.01 20.19
CA GLU A 132 5.36 8.16 19.83
C GLU A 132 5.19 8.03 18.31
N GLN A 133 5.38 9.11 17.56
CA GLN A 133 5.36 9.10 16.11
C GLN A 133 6.53 8.27 15.54
N ASP A 134 7.72 8.36 16.12
CA ASP A 134 8.88 7.55 15.74
C ASP A 134 8.61 6.06 15.96
N GLU A 135 7.96 5.67 17.06
CA GLU A 135 7.56 4.28 17.31
C GLU A 135 6.60 3.76 16.22
N ILE A 136 5.63 4.58 15.80
CA ILE A 136 4.70 4.24 14.73
C ILE A 136 5.42 4.13 13.38
N ILE A 137 6.31 5.07 13.06
CA ILE A 137 7.13 5.02 11.84
C ILE A 137 7.95 3.74 11.79
N ASP A 138 8.59 3.38 12.90
CA ASP A 138 9.40 2.17 13.02
C ASP A 138 8.56 0.90 12.92
N LEU A 139 7.39 0.88 13.53
CA LEU A 139 6.46 -0.23 13.47
C LEU A 139 5.97 -0.44 12.03
N ASP A 140 5.47 0.61 11.37
CA ASP A 140 5.02 0.58 9.98
C ASP A 140 6.12 0.08 9.03
N TRP A 141 7.33 0.63 9.17
CA TRP A 141 8.47 0.23 8.35
C TRP A 141 8.82 -1.25 8.51
N ARG A 142 8.88 -1.76 9.73
CA ARG A 142 9.31 -3.14 10.02
C ARG A 142 8.27 -4.19 9.70
N THR A 143 6.97 -3.85 9.87
CA THR A 143 5.89 -4.85 9.87
C THR A 143 4.96 -4.75 8.67
N THR A 144 5.13 -3.75 7.82
CA THR A 144 4.32 -3.59 6.62
C THR A 144 5.22 -3.39 5.41
N VAL A 145 6.08 -2.37 5.45
CA VAL A 145 6.87 -1.98 4.28
C VAL A 145 7.98 -3.00 3.98
N SER A 146 8.78 -3.37 5.00
CA SER A 146 9.95 -4.25 4.78
C SER A 146 9.58 -5.72 4.56
N GLU A 147 8.41 -6.15 5.00
CA GLU A 147 7.92 -7.51 4.76
C GLU A 147 7.75 -7.79 3.26
N ASP A 148 7.37 -6.79 2.47
CA ASP A 148 7.20 -6.91 1.03
C ASP A 148 8.50 -7.03 0.23
N PHE A 149 9.62 -6.53 0.74
CA PHE A 149 10.86 -6.46 -0.04
C PHE A 149 11.32 -7.84 -0.51
N SER A 150 11.34 -8.82 0.39
CA SER A 150 11.76 -10.19 0.06
C SER A 150 10.81 -10.89 -0.90
N ILE A 151 9.53 -10.57 -0.82
CA ILE A 151 8.49 -11.12 -1.70
C ILE A 151 8.67 -10.56 -3.10
N MET A 152 8.74 -9.24 -3.25
CA MET A 152 8.94 -8.59 -4.55
C MET A 152 10.23 -9.05 -5.23
N ASP A 153 11.34 -9.17 -4.49
CA ASP A 153 12.61 -9.70 -5.00
C ASP A 153 12.46 -11.16 -5.48
N SER A 154 11.72 -11.97 -4.75
CA SER A 154 11.50 -13.38 -5.11
C SER A 154 10.61 -13.51 -6.34
N VAL A 155 9.53 -12.74 -6.43
CA VAL A 155 8.64 -12.72 -7.59
C VAL A 155 9.39 -12.22 -8.82
N GLN A 156 10.20 -11.16 -8.70
CA GLN A 156 11.02 -10.67 -9.83
C GLN A 156 11.98 -11.73 -10.36
N ARG A 157 12.60 -12.53 -9.48
CA ARG A 157 13.43 -13.67 -9.92
C ARG A 157 12.59 -14.73 -10.61
N GLY A 158 11.41 -15.05 -10.07
CA GLY A 158 10.47 -16.00 -10.64
C GLY A 158 10.02 -15.64 -12.06
N LEU A 159 9.73 -14.35 -12.30
CA LEU A 159 9.34 -13.82 -13.61
C LEU A 159 10.42 -14.02 -14.70
N ARG A 160 11.69 -14.20 -14.32
CA ARG A 160 12.81 -14.48 -15.21
C ARG A 160 13.04 -15.96 -15.46
N SER A 161 12.33 -16.82 -14.76
CA SER A 161 12.44 -18.26 -14.91
C SER A 161 11.94 -18.70 -16.29
N ARG A 162 12.63 -19.68 -16.92
CA ARG A 162 12.14 -20.32 -18.15
C ARG A 162 10.83 -21.09 -17.95
N GLY A 163 10.54 -21.50 -16.72
CA GLY A 163 9.31 -22.18 -16.34
C GLY A 163 8.18 -21.25 -15.91
N TYR A 164 8.36 -19.93 -16.00
CA TYR A 164 7.32 -18.97 -15.61
C TYR A 164 6.11 -19.09 -16.54
N VAL A 165 4.95 -19.28 -15.94
CA VAL A 165 3.65 -19.22 -16.60
C VAL A 165 2.78 -18.29 -15.76
N PRO A 166 2.10 -17.29 -16.36
CA PRO A 166 1.17 -16.44 -15.61
C PRO A 166 0.07 -17.27 -14.94
N GLY A 167 -0.11 -17.10 -13.63
CA GLY A 167 -1.24 -17.68 -12.91
C GLY A 167 -2.53 -16.92 -13.20
N PRO A 168 -3.71 -17.51 -12.93
CA PRO A 168 -4.96 -16.79 -12.94
C PRO A 168 -5.01 -15.82 -11.78
N LEU A 169 -5.60 -14.64 -11.99
CA LEU A 169 -5.95 -13.73 -10.91
C LEU A 169 -7.18 -14.25 -10.16
N ILE A 170 -7.15 -14.18 -8.86
CA ILE A 170 -8.28 -14.57 -8.01
C ILE A 170 -9.27 -13.41 -7.98
N GLN A 171 -10.33 -13.53 -8.76
CA GLN A 171 -11.40 -12.55 -8.86
C GLN A 171 -12.68 -13.08 -8.23
N ARG A 172 -13.44 -12.21 -7.60
CA ARG A 172 -14.72 -12.57 -6.98
C ARG A 172 -15.87 -12.46 -7.99
N PRO A 173 -16.81 -13.41 -7.97
CA PRO A 173 -17.96 -13.36 -8.87
C PRO A 173 -18.87 -12.15 -8.66
N ASP A 174 -18.90 -11.61 -7.44
CA ASP A 174 -19.68 -10.41 -7.06
C ASP A 174 -18.97 -9.09 -7.40
N GLY A 175 -17.72 -9.15 -7.88
CA GLY A 175 -16.89 -7.98 -8.23
C GLY A 175 -16.46 -7.13 -7.02
N VAL A 176 -16.67 -7.63 -5.79
CA VAL A 176 -16.31 -6.91 -4.57
C VAL A 176 -14.91 -7.32 -4.14
N ALA A 177 -13.93 -6.51 -4.48
CA ALA A 177 -12.54 -6.75 -4.10
C ALA A 177 -12.32 -6.66 -2.59
N THR A 178 -11.64 -7.65 -2.02
CA THR A 178 -11.36 -7.81 -0.59
C THR A 178 -9.92 -8.29 -0.37
N VAL A 179 -9.53 -8.56 0.88
CA VAL A 179 -8.23 -9.22 1.20
C VAL A 179 -8.14 -10.67 0.69
N HIS A 180 -9.16 -11.20 0.07
CA HIS A 180 -9.19 -12.56 -0.49
C HIS A 180 -9.31 -12.57 -2.01
N SER A 181 -8.99 -11.45 -2.67
CA SER A 181 -9.08 -11.34 -4.12
C SER A 181 -8.10 -10.31 -4.69
N GLU A 182 -7.88 -10.42 -6.00
CA GLU A 182 -6.98 -9.57 -6.79
C GLU A 182 -7.75 -8.71 -7.81
N ASP A 183 -9.01 -8.39 -7.53
CA ASP A 183 -9.93 -7.71 -8.48
C ASP A 183 -9.43 -6.32 -8.94
N ALA A 184 -8.55 -5.66 -8.19
CA ALA A 184 -7.99 -4.37 -8.59
C ALA A 184 -6.82 -4.48 -9.59
N VAL A 185 -6.17 -5.64 -9.68
CA VAL A 185 -5.02 -5.85 -10.58
C VAL A 185 -5.40 -5.69 -12.05
N PRO A 186 -6.53 -6.23 -12.56
CA PRO A 186 -6.98 -5.97 -13.93
C PRO A 186 -7.14 -4.48 -14.23
N HIS A 187 -7.71 -3.70 -13.31
CA HIS A 187 -7.84 -2.24 -13.49
C HIS A 187 -6.48 -1.56 -13.63
N LEU A 188 -5.49 -1.94 -12.82
CA LEU A 188 -4.11 -1.46 -12.93
C LEU A 188 -3.49 -1.85 -14.29
N HIS A 189 -3.70 -3.08 -14.75
CA HIS A 189 -3.23 -3.54 -16.05
C HIS A 189 -3.82 -2.72 -17.20
N ASP A 190 -5.10 -2.38 -17.12
CA ASP A 190 -5.77 -1.54 -18.14
C ASP A 190 -5.20 -0.13 -18.15
N LEU A 191 -4.89 0.47 -17.00
CA LEU A 191 -4.20 1.75 -16.92
C LEU A 191 -2.80 1.69 -17.57
N VAL A 192 -2.05 0.63 -17.31
CA VAL A 192 -0.73 0.42 -17.93
C VAL A 192 -0.84 0.25 -19.45
N ARG A 193 -1.80 -0.58 -19.94
CA ARG A 193 -2.03 -0.78 -21.38
C ARG A 193 -2.41 0.53 -22.06
N ALA A 194 -3.34 1.28 -21.48
CA ALA A 194 -3.77 2.57 -22.00
C ALA A 194 -2.60 3.57 -22.11
N ALA A 195 -1.74 3.63 -21.08
CA ALA A 195 -0.56 4.48 -21.09
C ALA A 195 0.50 4.07 -22.16
N LEU A 196 0.50 2.79 -22.56
CA LEU A 196 1.37 2.25 -23.61
C LEU A 196 0.71 2.29 -25.01
N GLY A 197 -0.50 2.82 -25.14
CA GLY A 197 -1.25 2.84 -26.41
C GLY A 197 -1.70 1.45 -26.89
N ARG A 198 -1.99 0.53 -25.95
CA ARG A 198 -2.35 -0.86 -26.25
C ARG A 198 -3.71 -1.23 -25.68
#